data_ebd46a6228ee3307096ee00b004af514
#
_entry.id   ebd46a6228ee3307096ee00b004af514
#
_cell.length_a   1.000
_cell.length_b   1.000
_cell.length_c   1.000
_cell.angle_alpha   90.00
_cell.angle_beta   90.00
_cell.angle_gamma   90.00
#
_symmetry.space_group_name_H-M   'P 1'
#
loop_
_entity.id
_entity.type
_entity.pdbx_description
1 polymer ?
#
loop_
_entity_poly.entity_id
_entity_poly.type
_entity_poly.pdbx_seq_one_letter_code
_entity_poly.pdbx_strand_id
1 'polypeptide(L)'
;PGCAAADWREAAATPLEWVDVKALLLENIHPEATRILTEAGYEVENRRGALGETELIDALNGVSLLGIRSRTQITERVVAQATDLQAVGAFCIGTNQIDLDAAAREGIACFNAPYSNTRSVVELAMAEIVALARHLTDKNKQMHDGLWDKSAAGSHEVRGRTLGLVGYGNIGSQLSVLAEAFGMKVLFYDVVDKLALGNAQRVDSLDELLERAETISVHVDGREENAHLFGAEEFAKMRPRSLFLNLSRGFVFDPAALAAQIRSGHIAGAAVDVYPTEPRAAGEPFTSELQGLPNVILTPHVGGSTKEAQVDIGRFVAGKLLDYINTGSTVMSVNLPQVQVSPQQGSRVLHIHRNVPGVLAKLTQALSTHEANIAFQALNTNSEVGYVVTDVTSARPGLVSELEEIPGTIRVRLI
;
A
#
# COMPACT_ATOMS: atom_id res chain seq x y z
N PRO A 1 -28.68 21.56 55.12
CA PRO A 1 -28.33 22.49 54.06
C PRO A 1 -27.92 21.66 52.82
N GLY A 2 -28.84 21.66 51.82
CA GLY A 2 -28.73 20.78 50.66
C GLY A 2 -27.66 21.21 49.68
N CYS A 3 -26.87 20.28 49.22
CA CYS A 3 -26.09 20.36 47.99
C CYS A 3 -27.03 20.06 46.83
N ALA A 4 -27.34 21.08 46.02
CA ALA A 4 -28.00 20.91 44.76
C ALA A 4 -27.06 20.17 43.81
N ALA A 5 -27.45 18.96 43.36
CA ALA A 5 -26.80 18.26 42.28
C ALA A 5 -27.03 19.08 40.99
N ALA A 6 -25.95 19.63 40.45
CA ALA A 6 -25.98 20.26 39.14
C ALA A 6 -26.28 19.19 38.08
N ASP A 7 -27.35 19.43 37.33
CA ASP A 7 -27.79 18.56 36.24
C ASP A 7 -26.85 18.74 35.05
N TRP A 8 -25.92 17.77 34.86
CA TRP A 8 -24.92 17.76 33.78
C TRP A 8 -25.48 17.24 32.43
N ARG A 9 -26.83 17.14 32.33
CA ARG A 9 -27.50 16.53 31.15
C ARG A 9 -27.92 17.48 30.06
N GLU A 10 -27.66 18.79 30.14
CA GLU A 10 -28.05 19.75 29.11
C GLU A 10 -26.88 20.63 28.64
N ALA A 11 -25.85 20.04 28.12
CA ALA A 11 -25.01 20.62 27.09
C ALA A 11 -25.01 19.65 25.92
N ALA A 12 -26.13 19.50 25.26
CA ALA A 12 -26.15 18.91 23.93
C ALA A 12 -25.35 19.83 23.03
N ALA A 13 -24.15 19.42 22.68
CA ALA A 13 -23.38 20.03 21.60
C ALA A 13 -24.31 20.15 20.39
N THR A 14 -24.47 21.36 19.87
CA THR A 14 -25.12 21.60 18.59
C THR A 14 -24.48 20.63 17.59
N PRO A 15 -25.25 19.84 16.84
CA PRO A 15 -24.63 18.97 15.82
C PRO A 15 -23.89 19.94 14.90
N LEU A 16 -22.57 19.70 14.75
CA LEU A 16 -21.79 20.29 13.66
C LEU A 16 -22.61 20.13 12.38
N GLU A 17 -22.87 21.23 11.68
CA GLU A 17 -23.43 21.18 10.33
C GLU A 17 -22.55 20.17 9.57
N TRP A 18 -23.12 19.01 9.23
CA TRP A 18 -22.47 17.98 8.44
C TRP A 18 -22.12 18.65 7.11
N VAL A 19 -20.86 18.99 6.93
CA VAL A 19 -20.36 19.32 5.60
C VAL A 19 -20.69 18.09 4.76
N ASP A 20 -21.48 18.28 3.68
CA ASP A 20 -21.82 17.21 2.73
C ASP A 20 -20.53 16.64 2.15
N VAL A 21 -19.92 15.68 2.85
CA VAL A 21 -18.66 15.06 2.40
C VAL A 21 -19.03 14.07 1.31
N LYS A 22 -18.69 14.42 0.09
CA LYS A 22 -18.86 13.56 -1.07
C LYS A 22 -17.60 12.71 -1.27
N ALA A 23 -17.81 11.41 -1.39
CA ALA A 23 -16.77 10.45 -1.73
C ALA A 23 -16.97 9.90 -3.15
N LEU A 24 -15.92 9.93 -3.98
CA LEU A 24 -15.90 9.32 -5.30
C LEU A 24 -15.00 8.08 -5.25
N LEU A 25 -15.57 6.89 -5.53
CA LEU A 25 -14.85 5.63 -5.58
C LEU A 25 -14.78 5.11 -7.03
N LEU A 26 -13.56 4.88 -7.53
CA LEU A 26 -13.30 4.46 -8.91
C LEU A 26 -12.83 3.00 -8.99
N GLU A 27 -12.77 2.44 -10.20
CA GLU A 27 -12.09 1.17 -10.52
C GLU A 27 -12.66 -0.06 -9.80
N ASN A 28 -13.99 -0.14 -9.61
CA ASN A 28 -14.64 -1.26 -8.94
C ASN A 28 -14.07 -1.55 -7.54
N ILE A 29 -13.85 -0.52 -6.73
CA ILE A 29 -13.53 -0.70 -5.31
C ILE A 29 -14.62 -1.57 -4.67
N HIS A 30 -14.20 -2.46 -3.75
CA HIS A 30 -15.10 -3.41 -3.12
C HIS A 30 -16.26 -2.69 -2.39
N PRO A 31 -17.52 -3.17 -2.50
CA PRO A 31 -18.70 -2.55 -1.88
C PRO A 31 -18.61 -2.33 -0.37
N GLU A 32 -17.73 -3.05 0.32
CA GLU A 32 -17.47 -2.85 1.75
C GLU A 32 -16.99 -1.42 2.05
N ALA A 33 -16.18 -0.81 1.18
CA ALA A 33 -15.76 0.59 1.33
C ALA A 33 -16.96 1.54 1.22
N THR A 34 -17.83 1.33 0.22
CA THR A 34 -19.07 2.10 0.07
C THR A 34 -19.95 1.99 1.31
N ARG A 35 -20.15 0.76 1.81
CA ARG A 35 -20.96 0.51 3.01
C ARG A 35 -20.43 1.30 4.22
N ILE A 36 -19.13 1.21 4.48
CA ILE A 36 -18.48 1.88 5.62
C ILE A 36 -18.63 3.40 5.53
N LEU A 37 -18.36 4.00 4.35
CA LEU A 37 -18.50 5.44 4.16
C LEU A 37 -19.94 5.90 4.24
N THR A 38 -20.90 5.14 3.66
CA THR A 38 -22.32 5.47 3.71
C THR A 38 -22.89 5.35 5.14
N GLU A 39 -22.50 4.32 5.89
CA GLU A 39 -22.90 4.16 7.30
C GLU A 39 -22.34 5.27 8.20
N ALA A 40 -21.22 5.88 7.81
CA ALA A 40 -20.67 7.07 8.45
C ALA A 40 -21.34 8.39 8.02
N GLY A 41 -22.35 8.34 7.13
CA GLY A 41 -23.14 9.48 6.71
C GLY A 41 -22.63 10.20 5.46
N TYR A 42 -21.68 9.63 4.71
CA TYR A 42 -21.13 10.26 3.50
C TYR A 42 -21.94 9.93 2.25
N GLU A 43 -22.07 10.89 1.33
CA GLU A 43 -22.56 10.64 -0.02
C GLU A 43 -21.48 9.92 -0.84
N VAL A 44 -21.76 8.72 -1.33
CA VAL A 44 -20.76 7.91 -2.05
C VAL A 44 -21.19 7.68 -3.49
N GLU A 45 -20.40 8.21 -4.43
CA GLU A 45 -20.52 7.92 -5.85
C GLU A 45 -19.53 6.81 -6.24
N ASN A 46 -20.03 5.79 -6.96
CA ASN A 46 -19.19 4.67 -7.44
C ASN A 46 -19.12 4.68 -8.96
N ARG A 47 -17.90 4.60 -9.53
CA ARG A 47 -17.67 4.42 -10.96
C ARG A 47 -16.81 3.19 -11.25
N ARG A 48 -17.16 2.41 -12.27
CA ARG A 48 -16.50 1.12 -12.56
C ARG A 48 -15.12 1.24 -13.19
N GLY A 49 -14.85 2.31 -13.93
CA GLY A 49 -13.62 2.50 -14.69
C GLY A 49 -12.61 3.39 -13.98
N ALA A 50 -11.40 3.41 -14.52
CA ALA A 50 -10.46 4.51 -14.32
C ALA A 50 -10.90 5.71 -15.16
N LEU A 51 -10.63 6.93 -14.69
CA LEU A 51 -10.91 8.17 -15.43
C LEU A 51 -9.62 8.72 -16.03
N GLY A 52 -9.75 9.35 -17.19
CA GLY A 52 -8.67 10.16 -17.75
C GLY A 52 -8.49 11.46 -16.96
N GLU A 53 -7.33 12.11 -17.10
CA GLU A 53 -6.97 13.28 -16.30
C GLU A 53 -8.02 14.38 -16.31
N THR A 54 -8.50 14.79 -17.50
CA THR A 54 -9.51 15.86 -17.64
C THR A 54 -10.86 15.43 -17.05
N GLU A 55 -11.30 14.21 -17.31
CA GLU A 55 -12.56 13.68 -16.78
C GLU A 55 -12.51 13.56 -15.24
N LEU A 56 -11.33 13.22 -14.71
CA LEU A 56 -11.12 13.15 -13.25
C LEU A 56 -11.22 14.53 -12.60
N ILE A 57 -10.58 15.55 -13.19
CA ILE A 57 -10.66 16.92 -12.69
C ILE A 57 -12.13 17.39 -12.63
N ASP A 58 -12.91 17.16 -13.69
CA ASP A 58 -14.31 17.54 -13.74
C ASP A 58 -15.14 16.78 -12.68
N ALA A 59 -14.82 15.49 -12.47
CA ALA A 59 -15.52 14.65 -11.49
C ALA A 59 -15.19 14.98 -10.02
N LEU A 60 -14.08 15.68 -9.77
CA LEU A 60 -13.64 16.05 -8.41
C LEU A 60 -14.28 17.33 -7.87
N ASN A 61 -15.11 18.03 -8.65
CA ASN A 61 -15.85 19.20 -8.15
C ASN A 61 -16.77 18.81 -6.97
N GLY A 62 -16.56 19.42 -5.82
CA GLY A 62 -17.30 19.16 -4.57
C GLY A 62 -16.98 17.79 -3.94
N VAL A 63 -15.94 17.10 -4.38
CA VAL A 63 -15.53 15.80 -3.82
C VAL A 63 -14.45 16.00 -2.77
N SER A 64 -14.70 15.53 -1.55
CA SER A 64 -13.75 15.60 -0.43
C SER A 64 -12.89 14.36 -0.29
N LEU A 65 -13.38 13.19 -0.70
CA LEU A 65 -12.68 11.90 -0.63
C LEU A 65 -12.63 11.22 -1.98
N LEU A 66 -11.44 10.83 -2.42
CA LEU A 66 -11.26 10.07 -3.65
C LEU A 66 -10.69 8.68 -3.32
N GLY A 67 -11.36 7.64 -3.81
CA GLY A 67 -10.86 6.27 -3.81
C GLY A 67 -10.46 5.83 -5.21
N ILE A 68 -9.23 5.34 -5.37
CA ILE A 68 -8.70 4.78 -6.62
C ILE A 68 -8.08 3.41 -6.36
N ARG A 69 -7.75 2.70 -7.43
CA ARG A 69 -6.87 1.53 -7.35
C ARG A 69 -5.53 1.81 -8.06
N SER A 70 -5.15 1.02 -9.03
CA SER A 70 -3.81 1.08 -9.64
C SER A 70 -3.76 1.80 -10.99
N ARG A 71 -4.89 2.20 -11.58
CA ARG A 71 -4.94 2.69 -12.96
C ARG A 71 -5.16 4.19 -13.09
N THR A 72 -5.99 4.79 -12.23
CA THR A 72 -6.24 6.24 -12.24
C THR A 72 -5.00 6.98 -11.79
N GLN A 73 -4.54 7.93 -12.60
CA GLN A 73 -3.35 8.72 -12.30
C GLN A 73 -3.75 10.04 -11.61
N ILE A 74 -3.20 10.27 -10.43
CA ILE A 74 -3.34 11.53 -9.69
C ILE A 74 -2.08 12.35 -9.91
N THR A 75 -2.10 13.15 -10.98
CA THR A 75 -0.98 14.01 -11.37
C THR A 75 -0.98 15.33 -10.58
N GLU A 76 0.12 16.07 -10.61
CA GLU A 76 0.19 17.43 -10.05
C GLU A 76 -0.95 18.32 -10.57
N ARG A 77 -1.31 18.20 -11.85
CA ARG A 77 -2.40 18.97 -12.46
C ARG A 77 -3.78 18.62 -11.86
N VAL A 78 -4.04 17.33 -11.59
CA VAL A 78 -5.27 16.89 -10.91
C VAL A 78 -5.32 17.47 -9.51
N VAL A 79 -4.25 17.34 -8.75
CA VAL A 79 -4.12 17.81 -7.37
C VAL A 79 -4.35 19.31 -7.28
N ALA A 80 -3.72 20.11 -8.14
CA ALA A 80 -3.81 21.56 -8.13
C ALA A 80 -5.23 22.10 -8.46
N GLN A 81 -6.07 21.31 -9.13
CA GLN A 81 -7.44 21.70 -9.48
C GLN A 81 -8.51 21.11 -8.55
N ALA A 82 -8.15 20.15 -7.73
CA ALA A 82 -9.07 19.47 -6.80
C ALA A 82 -9.14 20.21 -5.44
N THR A 83 -9.64 21.43 -5.43
CA THR A 83 -9.63 22.35 -4.26
C THR A 83 -10.38 21.80 -3.04
N ASP A 84 -11.46 21.04 -3.27
CA ASP A 84 -12.29 20.46 -2.21
C ASP A 84 -11.73 19.13 -1.68
N LEU A 85 -10.79 18.52 -2.41
CA LEU A 85 -10.24 17.22 -2.06
C LEU A 85 -9.38 17.29 -0.79
N GLN A 86 -9.72 16.48 0.19
CA GLN A 86 -9.03 16.40 1.48
C GLN A 86 -8.16 15.16 1.63
N ALA A 87 -8.62 14.03 1.06
CA ALA A 87 -7.85 12.81 1.11
C ALA A 87 -8.06 11.91 -0.11
N VAL A 88 -7.00 11.13 -0.42
CA VAL A 88 -6.99 10.09 -1.45
C VAL A 88 -6.72 8.74 -0.79
N GLY A 89 -7.57 7.75 -1.08
CA GLY A 89 -7.36 6.35 -0.71
C GLY A 89 -6.95 5.53 -1.93
N ALA A 90 -5.73 4.97 -1.92
CA ALA A 90 -5.32 3.94 -2.86
C ALA A 90 -5.75 2.58 -2.33
N PHE A 91 -6.81 1.99 -2.91
CA PHE A 91 -7.33 0.67 -2.55
C PHE A 91 -6.46 -0.45 -3.16
N CYS A 92 -5.14 -0.34 -2.94
CA CYS A 92 -4.08 -1.26 -3.34
C CYS A 92 -2.82 -0.99 -2.49
N ILE A 93 -1.74 -1.75 -2.73
CA ILE A 93 -0.46 -1.53 -2.03
C ILE A 93 0.32 -0.37 -2.66
N GLY A 94 0.44 -0.37 -4.01
CA GLY A 94 1.24 0.63 -4.73
C GLY A 94 0.64 2.03 -4.67
N THR A 95 1.50 3.04 -4.69
CA THR A 95 1.14 4.47 -4.70
C THR A 95 1.77 5.23 -5.86
N ASN A 96 2.47 4.54 -6.76
CA ASN A 96 3.16 5.11 -7.91
C ASN A 96 2.23 5.81 -8.93
N GLN A 97 0.91 5.61 -8.83
CA GLN A 97 -0.11 6.32 -9.59
C GLN A 97 -0.51 7.67 -8.97
N ILE A 98 0.07 8.06 -7.84
CA ILE A 98 -0.24 9.32 -7.13
C ILE A 98 1.04 10.16 -7.06
N ASP A 99 0.99 11.41 -7.49
CA ASP A 99 2.03 12.41 -7.18
C ASP A 99 1.92 12.80 -5.70
N LEU A 100 2.65 12.06 -4.86
CA LEU A 100 2.58 12.20 -3.40
C LEU A 100 3.12 13.55 -2.92
N ASP A 101 4.13 14.09 -3.61
CA ASP A 101 4.74 15.38 -3.26
C ASP A 101 3.79 16.53 -3.61
N ALA A 102 3.17 16.48 -4.78
CA ALA A 102 2.14 17.45 -5.15
C ALA A 102 0.95 17.39 -4.17
N ALA A 103 0.45 16.20 -3.83
CA ALA A 103 -0.62 16.03 -2.86
C ALA A 103 -0.25 16.60 -1.47
N ALA A 104 1.00 16.41 -1.03
CA ALA A 104 1.46 16.97 0.24
C ALA A 104 1.52 18.51 0.20
N ARG A 105 1.99 19.10 -0.92
CA ARG A 105 2.01 20.56 -1.10
C ARG A 105 0.63 21.22 -1.11
N GLU A 106 -0.41 20.49 -1.49
CA GLU A 106 -1.81 20.93 -1.45
C GLU A 106 -2.56 20.48 -0.19
N GLY A 107 -1.86 19.85 0.76
CA GLY A 107 -2.42 19.40 2.02
C GLY A 107 -3.48 18.29 1.88
N ILE A 108 -3.33 17.45 0.87
CA ILE A 108 -4.18 16.29 0.62
C ILE A 108 -3.52 15.05 1.21
N ALA A 109 -4.18 14.40 2.18
CA ALA A 109 -3.65 13.18 2.80
C ALA A 109 -3.84 11.96 1.89
N CYS A 110 -2.79 11.16 1.70
CA CYS A 110 -2.86 9.93 0.92
C CYS A 110 -2.68 8.70 1.81
N PHE A 111 -3.54 7.69 1.60
CA PHE A 111 -3.50 6.41 2.32
C PHE A 111 -3.52 5.27 1.33
N ASN A 112 -2.89 4.14 1.68
CA ASN A 112 -2.93 2.92 0.90
C ASN A 112 -3.22 1.71 1.80
N ALA A 113 -3.26 0.49 1.22
CA ALA A 113 -3.48 -0.76 1.96
C ALA A 113 -2.20 -1.63 1.95
N PRO A 114 -1.18 -1.33 2.77
CA PRO A 114 0.12 -1.99 2.65
C PRO A 114 0.13 -3.44 3.13
N TYR A 115 -0.90 -3.91 3.85
CA TYR A 115 -0.89 -5.22 4.52
C TYR A 115 -2.07 -6.13 4.17
N SER A 116 -3.14 -5.58 3.60
CA SER A 116 -4.44 -6.27 3.51
C SER A 116 -4.47 -7.46 2.54
N ASN A 117 -3.49 -7.60 1.65
CA ASN A 117 -3.39 -8.72 0.73
C ASN A 117 -2.18 -9.64 1.00
N THR A 118 -1.45 -9.42 2.08
CA THR A 118 -0.22 -10.16 2.40
C THR A 118 -0.47 -11.66 2.39
N ARG A 119 -1.53 -12.11 3.04
CA ARG A 119 -1.87 -13.55 3.13
C ARG A 119 -2.14 -14.17 1.76
N SER A 120 -2.84 -13.47 0.89
CA SER A 120 -3.15 -13.94 -0.47
C SER A 120 -1.89 -14.18 -1.29
N VAL A 121 -0.93 -13.23 -1.26
CA VAL A 121 0.35 -13.37 -1.97
C VAL A 121 1.17 -14.52 -1.39
N VAL A 122 1.22 -14.67 -0.07
CA VAL A 122 1.95 -15.75 0.61
C VAL A 122 1.41 -17.13 0.21
N GLU A 123 0.09 -17.28 0.14
CA GLU A 123 -0.55 -18.54 -0.27
C GLU A 123 -0.26 -18.88 -1.72
N LEU A 124 -0.34 -17.88 -2.63
CA LEU A 124 0.01 -18.08 -4.03
C LEU A 124 1.48 -18.47 -4.17
N ALA A 125 2.40 -17.74 -3.55
CA ALA A 125 3.83 -18.04 -3.60
C ALA A 125 4.14 -19.47 -3.12
N MET A 126 3.54 -19.91 -2.00
CA MET A 126 3.75 -21.26 -1.49
C MET A 126 3.17 -22.33 -2.42
N ALA A 127 2.00 -22.08 -3.00
CA ALA A 127 1.39 -22.97 -3.99
C ALA A 127 2.29 -23.12 -5.24
N GLU A 128 2.84 -22.02 -5.74
CA GLU A 128 3.76 -22.00 -6.89
C GLU A 128 5.08 -22.68 -6.58
N ILE A 129 5.66 -22.51 -5.39
CA ILE A 129 6.86 -23.25 -4.96
C ILE A 129 6.64 -24.75 -5.05
N VAL A 130 5.51 -25.25 -4.52
CA VAL A 130 5.19 -26.69 -4.58
C VAL A 130 4.89 -27.12 -6.01
N ALA A 131 4.15 -26.33 -6.78
CA ALA A 131 3.80 -26.64 -8.17
C ALA A 131 5.04 -26.74 -9.05
N LEU A 132 6.00 -25.81 -8.94
CA LEU A 132 7.26 -25.83 -9.66
C LEU A 132 8.14 -27.02 -9.26
N ALA A 133 8.30 -27.29 -7.94
CA ALA A 133 9.07 -28.43 -7.44
C ALA A 133 8.52 -29.78 -7.95
N ARG A 134 7.25 -29.85 -8.31
CA ARG A 134 6.55 -31.05 -8.79
C ARG A 134 6.28 -31.06 -10.29
N HIS A 135 6.67 -30.02 -11.04
CA HIS A 135 6.29 -29.83 -12.46
C HIS A 135 4.77 -29.97 -12.68
N LEU A 136 3.96 -29.45 -11.73
CA LEU A 136 2.52 -29.74 -11.68
C LEU A 136 1.78 -29.23 -12.91
N THR A 137 2.10 -28.04 -13.39
CA THR A 137 1.46 -27.42 -14.56
C THR A 137 1.77 -28.19 -15.85
N ASP A 138 3.03 -28.62 -16.05
CA ASP A 138 3.43 -29.42 -17.21
C ASP A 138 2.79 -30.80 -17.18
N LYS A 139 2.77 -31.48 -16.02
CA LYS A 139 2.10 -32.78 -15.86
C LYS A 139 0.60 -32.68 -16.10
N ASN A 140 -0.05 -31.62 -15.58
CA ASN A 140 -1.46 -31.37 -15.83
C ASN A 140 -1.75 -31.16 -17.32
N LYS A 141 -0.93 -30.32 -17.99
CA LYS A 141 -1.05 -30.11 -19.44
C LYS A 141 -0.90 -31.41 -20.21
N GLN A 142 0.15 -32.22 -19.93
CA GLN A 142 0.36 -33.52 -20.58
C GLN A 142 -0.86 -34.43 -20.44
N MET A 143 -1.47 -34.50 -19.24
CA MET A 143 -2.69 -35.30 -19.04
C MET A 143 -3.87 -34.81 -19.89
N HIS A 144 -4.07 -33.50 -20.02
CA HIS A 144 -5.11 -32.94 -20.89
C HIS A 144 -4.80 -33.21 -22.38
N ASP A 145 -3.52 -33.29 -22.74
CA ASP A 145 -3.07 -33.65 -24.11
C ASP A 145 -3.10 -35.19 -24.34
N GLY A 146 -3.56 -35.98 -23.37
CA GLY A 146 -3.68 -37.44 -23.48
C GLY A 146 -2.38 -38.22 -23.23
N LEU A 147 -1.35 -37.57 -22.67
CA LEU A 147 -0.06 -38.17 -22.37
C LEU A 147 0.01 -38.61 -20.89
N TRP A 148 0.32 -39.88 -20.66
CA TRP A 148 0.50 -40.47 -19.35
C TRP A 148 1.98 -40.58 -18.97
N ASP A 149 2.52 -39.59 -18.25
CA ASP A 149 3.89 -39.62 -17.74
C ASP A 149 3.92 -39.51 -16.20
N LYS A 150 4.26 -40.61 -15.53
CA LYS A 150 4.44 -40.71 -14.09
C LYS A 150 5.90 -40.68 -13.61
N SER A 151 6.82 -40.27 -14.49
CA SER A 151 8.24 -40.14 -14.15
C SER A 151 8.44 -39.16 -12.99
N ALA A 152 9.32 -39.51 -12.07
CA ALA A 152 9.77 -38.65 -10.98
C ALA A 152 10.95 -37.72 -11.39
N ALA A 153 11.38 -37.76 -12.66
CA ALA A 153 12.52 -36.97 -13.15
C ALA A 153 12.26 -35.47 -12.91
N GLY A 154 13.18 -34.80 -12.20
CA GLY A 154 13.09 -33.36 -11.86
C GLY A 154 12.07 -33.00 -10.77
N SER A 155 11.25 -33.93 -10.30
CA SER A 155 10.27 -33.69 -9.24
C SER A 155 10.90 -33.89 -7.86
N HIS A 156 10.63 -32.92 -6.96
CA HIS A 156 11.21 -32.90 -5.60
C HIS A 156 10.13 -32.64 -4.54
N GLU A 157 10.35 -33.15 -3.33
CA GLU A 157 9.67 -32.64 -2.15
C GLU A 157 10.27 -31.27 -1.78
N VAL A 158 9.47 -30.36 -1.22
CA VAL A 158 9.98 -29.08 -0.71
C VAL A 158 10.59 -29.22 0.68
N ARG A 159 10.22 -30.26 1.41
CA ARG A 159 10.78 -30.58 2.74
C ARG A 159 12.30 -30.73 2.68
N GLY A 160 12.99 -30.01 3.57
CA GLY A 160 14.45 -30.01 3.67
C GLY A 160 15.17 -29.13 2.64
N ARG A 161 14.45 -28.61 1.63
CA ARG A 161 14.99 -27.65 0.66
C ARG A 161 15.12 -26.26 1.24
N THR A 162 16.02 -25.46 0.67
CA THR A 162 16.29 -24.09 1.13
C THR A 162 15.53 -23.07 0.28
N LEU A 163 14.67 -22.31 0.94
CA LEU A 163 14.02 -21.12 0.38
C LEU A 163 14.84 -19.89 0.70
N GLY A 164 15.24 -19.12 -0.29
CA GLY A 164 15.86 -17.81 -0.18
C GLY A 164 14.84 -16.71 -0.44
N LEU A 165 14.69 -15.79 0.51
CA LEU A 165 13.79 -14.65 0.43
C LEU A 165 14.59 -13.37 0.19
N VAL A 166 14.33 -12.68 -0.90
CA VAL A 166 14.87 -11.35 -1.19
C VAL A 166 13.83 -10.32 -0.80
N GLY A 167 14.08 -9.60 0.31
CA GLY A 167 13.09 -8.79 1.01
C GLY A 167 12.37 -9.58 2.11
N TYR A 168 12.59 -9.17 3.37
CA TYR A 168 12.00 -9.78 4.57
C TYR A 168 11.00 -8.83 5.23
N GLY A 169 10.13 -8.24 4.40
CA GLY A 169 9.00 -7.41 4.81
C GLY A 169 7.77 -8.24 5.23
N ASN A 170 6.58 -7.67 5.07
CA ASN A 170 5.33 -8.34 5.50
C ASN A 170 5.07 -9.67 4.77
N ILE A 171 5.33 -9.73 3.47
CA ILE A 171 5.13 -10.93 2.66
C ILE A 171 6.25 -11.95 2.96
N GLY A 172 7.52 -11.53 2.86
CA GLY A 172 8.66 -12.43 3.08
C GLY A 172 8.66 -13.09 4.45
N SER A 173 8.37 -12.33 5.51
CA SER A 173 8.30 -12.87 6.87
C SER A 173 7.14 -13.85 7.07
N GLN A 174 5.95 -13.60 6.51
CA GLN A 174 4.86 -14.57 6.58
C GLN A 174 5.11 -15.81 5.72
N LEU A 175 5.73 -15.65 4.53
CA LEU A 175 6.11 -16.78 3.70
C LEU A 175 7.16 -17.65 4.41
N SER A 176 8.10 -17.05 5.16
CA SER A 176 9.09 -17.81 5.93
C SER A 176 8.44 -18.77 6.93
N VAL A 177 7.43 -18.28 7.66
CA VAL A 177 6.68 -19.10 8.64
C VAL A 177 5.90 -20.24 7.95
N LEU A 178 5.28 -19.93 6.81
CA LEU A 178 4.55 -20.96 6.05
C LEU A 178 5.49 -21.99 5.45
N ALA A 179 6.63 -21.59 4.90
CA ALA A 179 7.66 -22.46 4.35
C ALA A 179 8.26 -23.37 5.43
N GLU A 180 8.50 -22.86 6.65
CA GLU A 180 8.92 -23.66 7.78
C GLU A 180 7.90 -24.76 8.11
N ALA A 181 6.61 -24.45 8.09
CA ALA A 181 5.54 -25.43 8.31
C ALA A 181 5.52 -26.54 7.25
N PHE A 182 6.01 -26.26 6.02
CA PHE A 182 6.26 -27.26 4.99
C PHE A 182 7.60 -27.99 5.16
N GLY A 183 8.36 -27.71 6.21
CA GLY A 183 9.66 -28.34 6.51
C GLY A 183 10.81 -27.79 5.67
N MET A 184 10.69 -26.59 5.07
CA MET A 184 11.77 -25.92 4.36
C MET A 184 12.75 -25.25 5.34
N LYS A 185 14.00 -25.09 4.93
CA LYS A 185 14.96 -24.17 5.57
C LYS A 185 14.80 -22.81 4.93
N VAL A 186 14.83 -21.73 5.71
CA VAL A 186 14.65 -20.37 5.19
C VAL A 186 15.90 -19.54 5.39
N LEU A 187 16.39 -18.94 4.32
CA LEU A 187 17.39 -17.88 4.32
C LEU A 187 16.74 -16.59 3.83
N PHE A 188 17.18 -15.42 4.32
CA PHE A 188 16.71 -14.16 3.79
C PHE A 188 17.79 -13.10 3.73
N TYR A 189 17.67 -12.23 2.74
CA TYR A 189 18.44 -10.99 2.59
C TYR A 189 17.51 -9.79 2.59
N ASP A 190 17.83 -8.77 3.37
CA ASP A 190 17.13 -7.48 3.39
C ASP A 190 18.15 -6.37 3.65
N VAL A 191 17.97 -5.22 2.99
CA VAL A 191 18.84 -4.04 3.16
C VAL A 191 18.69 -3.40 4.55
N VAL A 192 17.56 -3.68 5.23
CA VAL A 192 17.30 -3.23 6.60
C VAL A 192 17.44 -4.42 7.54
N ASP A 193 17.94 -4.16 8.75
CA ASP A 193 17.97 -5.19 9.79
C ASP A 193 16.55 -5.60 10.20
N LYS A 194 16.27 -6.91 10.15
CA LYS A 194 14.96 -7.50 10.40
C LYS A 194 15.05 -8.62 11.43
N LEU A 195 14.06 -8.68 12.30
CA LEU A 195 13.92 -9.80 13.23
C LEU A 195 13.54 -11.06 12.45
N ALA A 196 14.39 -12.08 12.54
CA ALA A 196 14.12 -13.41 11.96
C ALA A 196 12.99 -14.12 12.72
N LEU A 197 12.06 -14.73 11.98
CA LEU A 197 10.97 -15.54 12.53
C LEU A 197 11.23 -17.02 12.30
N GLY A 198 10.86 -17.86 13.27
CA GLY A 198 11.00 -19.31 13.16
C GLY A 198 12.44 -19.76 12.86
N ASN A 199 12.61 -20.62 11.84
CA ASN A 199 13.92 -21.11 11.41
C ASN A 199 14.65 -20.20 10.40
N ALA A 200 14.10 -19.03 10.06
CA ALA A 200 14.68 -18.12 9.08
C ALA A 200 16.03 -17.58 9.57
N GLN A 201 17.03 -17.58 8.69
CA GLN A 201 18.37 -17.07 8.96
C GLN A 201 18.72 -15.95 7.98
N ARG A 202 19.17 -14.80 8.51
CA ARG A 202 19.68 -13.71 7.69
C ARG A 202 21.04 -14.12 7.09
N VAL A 203 21.27 -13.72 5.85
CA VAL A 203 22.57 -13.77 5.19
C VAL A 203 23.07 -12.35 4.96
N ASP A 204 24.39 -12.19 4.81
CA ASP A 204 25.04 -10.88 4.76
C ASP A 204 24.97 -10.22 3.37
N SER A 205 24.75 -11.00 2.31
CA SER A 205 24.69 -10.50 0.95
C SER A 205 23.66 -11.24 0.09
N LEU A 206 23.23 -10.58 -0.99
CA LEU A 206 22.40 -11.22 -2.02
C LEU A 206 23.13 -12.38 -2.66
N ASP A 207 24.42 -12.24 -2.97
CA ASP A 207 25.24 -13.30 -3.59
C ASP A 207 25.25 -14.56 -2.73
N GLU A 208 25.46 -14.43 -1.42
CA GLU A 208 25.39 -15.56 -0.49
C GLU A 208 24.02 -16.26 -0.53
N LEU A 209 22.94 -15.49 -0.62
CA LEU A 209 21.59 -16.05 -0.72
C LEU A 209 21.43 -16.85 -2.01
N LEU A 210 21.87 -16.30 -3.15
CA LEU A 210 21.76 -16.94 -4.48
C LEU A 210 22.54 -18.24 -4.56
N GLU A 211 23.73 -18.28 -3.99
CA GLU A 211 24.58 -19.47 -3.97
C GLU A 211 24.05 -20.60 -3.07
N ARG A 212 23.29 -20.26 -2.02
CA ARG A 212 22.86 -21.24 -1.01
C ARG A 212 21.43 -21.74 -1.21
N ALA A 213 20.53 -20.90 -1.76
CA ALA A 213 19.12 -21.22 -1.87
C ALA A 213 18.82 -22.09 -3.10
N GLU A 214 17.89 -23.03 -2.95
CA GLU A 214 17.37 -23.89 -4.02
C GLU A 214 16.09 -23.32 -4.66
N THR A 215 15.45 -22.39 -3.99
CA THR A 215 14.31 -21.60 -4.48
C THR A 215 14.52 -20.18 -4.04
N ILE A 216 14.44 -19.22 -4.96
CA ILE A 216 14.50 -17.78 -4.68
C ILE A 216 13.10 -17.20 -4.88
N SER A 217 12.61 -16.46 -3.89
CA SER A 217 11.36 -15.71 -3.99
C SER A 217 11.58 -14.24 -3.63
N VAL A 218 11.14 -13.35 -4.53
CA VAL A 218 11.41 -11.92 -4.44
C VAL A 218 10.20 -11.18 -3.88
N HIS A 219 10.41 -10.40 -2.82
CA HIS A 219 9.39 -9.65 -2.07
C HIS A 219 9.85 -8.23 -1.71
N VAL A 220 10.56 -7.58 -2.62
CA VAL A 220 11.01 -6.19 -2.47
C VAL A 220 9.91 -5.20 -2.83
N ASP A 221 10.04 -3.96 -2.35
CA ASP A 221 9.11 -2.87 -2.69
C ASP A 221 9.39 -2.25 -4.06
N GLY A 222 8.58 -1.24 -4.43
CA GLY A 222 8.63 -0.58 -5.73
C GLY A 222 9.60 0.60 -5.83
N ARG A 223 10.65 0.67 -4.99
CA ARG A 223 11.69 1.71 -5.08
C ARG A 223 12.54 1.55 -6.34
N GLU A 224 13.02 2.67 -6.89
CA GLU A 224 13.86 2.69 -8.08
C GLU A 224 15.17 1.91 -7.90
N GLU A 225 15.72 1.88 -6.68
CA GLU A 225 16.94 1.14 -6.35
C GLU A 225 16.79 -0.37 -6.52
N ASN A 226 15.57 -0.88 -6.55
CA ASN A 226 15.27 -2.28 -6.83
C ASN A 226 15.11 -2.57 -8.34
N ALA A 227 15.23 -1.57 -9.22
CA ALA A 227 15.15 -1.78 -10.64
C ALA A 227 16.32 -2.66 -11.14
N HIS A 228 15.98 -3.66 -11.96
CA HIS A 228 16.97 -4.61 -12.53
C HIS A 228 17.83 -5.35 -11.49
N LEU A 229 17.29 -5.56 -10.27
CA LEU A 229 17.97 -6.30 -9.20
C LEU A 229 18.36 -7.73 -9.64
N PHE A 230 17.61 -8.31 -10.58
CA PHE A 230 17.89 -9.63 -11.16
C PHE A 230 18.14 -9.50 -12.66
N GLY A 231 19.41 -9.46 -13.04
CA GLY A 231 19.88 -9.52 -14.41
C GLY A 231 20.56 -10.87 -14.73
N ALA A 232 21.28 -10.91 -15.84
CA ALA A 232 21.98 -12.12 -16.29
C ALA A 232 23.03 -12.61 -15.26
N GLU A 233 23.68 -11.70 -14.54
CA GLU A 233 24.69 -11.98 -13.54
C GLU A 233 24.08 -12.69 -12.31
N GLU A 234 23.00 -12.11 -11.75
CA GLU A 234 22.34 -12.67 -10.56
C GLU A 234 21.72 -14.03 -10.86
N PHE A 235 21.08 -14.19 -12.01
CA PHE A 235 20.57 -15.49 -12.41
C PHE A 235 21.68 -16.53 -12.63
N ALA A 236 22.87 -16.12 -13.11
CA ALA A 236 24.01 -17.02 -13.25
C ALA A 236 24.62 -17.46 -11.90
N LYS A 237 24.55 -16.59 -10.87
CA LYS A 237 24.98 -16.91 -9.50
C LYS A 237 24.05 -17.88 -8.77
N MET A 238 22.78 -17.96 -9.19
CA MET A 238 21.84 -18.91 -8.58
C MET A 238 22.33 -20.35 -8.72
N ARG A 239 21.97 -21.18 -7.76
CA ARG A 239 22.35 -22.62 -7.82
C ARG A 239 21.80 -23.27 -9.09
N PRO A 240 22.59 -24.16 -9.72
CA PRO A 240 22.08 -24.99 -10.83
C PRO A 240 20.78 -25.72 -10.42
N ARG A 241 19.79 -25.69 -11.29
CA ARG A 241 18.49 -26.34 -11.08
C ARG A 241 17.64 -25.68 -9.97
N SER A 242 17.92 -24.44 -9.61
CA SER A 242 17.10 -23.67 -8.69
C SER A 242 15.77 -23.21 -9.33
N LEU A 243 14.84 -22.74 -8.49
CA LEU A 243 13.56 -22.16 -8.87
C LEU A 243 13.59 -20.66 -8.58
N PHE A 244 12.89 -19.87 -9.41
CA PHE A 244 12.77 -18.43 -9.23
C PHE A 244 11.31 -18.00 -9.20
N LEU A 245 10.94 -17.15 -8.21
CA LEU A 245 9.61 -16.57 -8.09
C LEU A 245 9.70 -15.05 -7.98
N ASN A 246 8.86 -14.32 -8.72
CA ASN A 246 8.66 -12.89 -8.55
C ASN A 246 7.17 -12.54 -8.51
N LEU A 247 6.68 -12.22 -7.30
CA LEU A 247 5.34 -11.72 -7.03
C LEU A 247 5.40 -10.28 -6.44
N SER A 248 6.48 -9.54 -6.73
CA SER A 248 6.72 -8.20 -6.18
C SER A 248 6.45 -7.10 -7.20
N ARG A 249 7.44 -6.78 -8.06
CA ARG A 249 7.34 -5.77 -9.14
C ARG A 249 8.02 -6.26 -10.40
N GLY A 250 7.44 -5.96 -11.56
CA GLY A 250 7.93 -6.46 -12.86
C GLY A 250 9.29 -5.89 -13.27
N PHE A 251 9.58 -4.65 -12.92
CA PHE A 251 10.86 -3.99 -13.27
C PHE A 251 12.07 -4.49 -12.45
N VAL A 252 11.84 -5.33 -11.44
CA VAL A 252 12.90 -5.88 -10.57
C VAL A 252 13.78 -6.90 -11.30
N PHE A 253 13.29 -7.52 -12.38
CA PHE A 253 14.02 -8.55 -13.10
C PHE A 253 14.01 -8.35 -14.61
N ASP A 254 14.98 -8.97 -15.29
CA ASP A 254 15.06 -9.06 -16.76
C ASP A 254 14.43 -10.37 -17.25
N PRO A 255 13.24 -10.34 -17.90
CA PRO A 255 12.59 -11.53 -18.43
C PRO A 255 13.40 -12.29 -19.49
N ALA A 256 14.19 -11.58 -20.32
CA ALA A 256 15.01 -12.21 -21.35
C ALA A 256 16.19 -12.98 -20.73
N ALA A 257 16.83 -12.40 -19.70
CA ALA A 257 17.89 -13.07 -18.95
C ALA A 257 17.36 -14.33 -18.24
N LEU A 258 16.19 -14.24 -17.58
CA LEU A 258 15.54 -15.39 -16.95
C LEU A 258 15.22 -16.50 -17.97
N ALA A 259 14.63 -16.12 -19.11
CA ALA A 259 14.31 -17.05 -20.19
C ALA A 259 15.54 -17.79 -20.73
N ALA A 260 16.68 -17.09 -20.86
CA ALA A 260 17.95 -17.70 -21.29
C ALA A 260 18.42 -18.76 -20.30
N GLN A 261 18.32 -18.49 -18.98
CA GLN A 261 18.73 -19.45 -17.93
C GLN A 261 17.79 -20.65 -17.82
N ILE A 262 16.50 -20.48 -18.10
CA ILE A 262 15.55 -21.59 -18.16
C ILE A 262 15.84 -22.47 -19.39
N ARG A 263 16.07 -21.86 -20.57
CA ARG A 263 16.40 -22.61 -21.80
C ARG A 263 17.71 -23.39 -21.69
N SER A 264 18.72 -22.85 -20.99
CA SER A 264 19.98 -23.56 -20.71
C SER A 264 19.82 -24.69 -19.69
N GLY A 265 18.72 -24.73 -18.93
CA GLY A 265 18.47 -25.65 -17.84
C GLY A 265 19.20 -25.30 -16.54
N HIS A 266 19.84 -24.15 -16.48
CA HIS A 266 20.47 -23.66 -15.23
C HIS A 266 19.40 -23.35 -14.18
N ILE A 267 18.32 -22.64 -14.54
CA ILE A 267 17.11 -22.47 -13.72
C ILE A 267 16.10 -23.52 -14.14
N ALA A 268 15.58 -24.30 -13.17
CA ALA A 268 14.69 -25.42 -13.43
C ALA A 268 13.22 -25.02 -13.67
N GLY A 269 12.85 -23.79 -13.32
CA GLY A 269 11.51 -23.27 -13.51
C GLY A 269 11.32 -21.94 -12.82
N ALA A 270 10.26 -21.24 -13.18
CA ALA A 270 9.93 -19.94 -12.60
C ALA A 270 8.42 -19.71 -12.45
N ALA A 271 8.03 -18.90 -11.46
CA ALA A 271 6.69 -18.34 -11.33
C ALA A 271 6.77 -16.82 -11.32
N VAL A 272 5.97 -16.18 -12.16
CA VAL A 272 6.00 -14.72 -12.36
C VAL A 272 4.56 -14.21 -12.40
N ASP A 273 4.25 -13.34 -11.44
CA ASP A 273 2.94 -12.69 -11.31
C ASP A 273 2.95 -11.22 -11.80
N VAL A 274 4.14 -10.64 -12.02
CA VAL A 274 4.34 -9.23 -12.34
C VAL A 274 5.31 -9.04 -13.50
N TYR A 275 5.09 -8.02 -14.35
CA TYR A 275 5.84 -7.87 -15.60
C TYR A 275 6.32 -6.42 -15.77
N PRO A 276 7.46 -6.18 -16.48
CA PRO A 276 7.92 -4.82 -16.78
C PRO A 276 6.89 -3.97 -17.52
N THR A 277 6.10 -4.62 -18.38
CA THR A 277 4.96 -4.00 -19.09
C THR A 277 3.73 -4.86 -18.90
N GLU A 278 2.71 -4.29 -18.28
CA GLU A 278 1.43 -4.97 -18.00
C GLU A 278 0.32 -4.37 -18.86
N PRO A 279 -0.61 -5.20 -19.42
CA PRO A 279 -1.79 -4.72 -20.10
C PRO A 279 -2.67 -3.85 -19.19
N ARG A 280 -3.27 -2.80 -19.76
CA ARG A 280 -4.10 -1.85 -19.02
C ARG A 280 -5.49 -2.38 -18.68
N ALA A 281 -6.01 -3.31 -19.50
CA ALA A 281 -7.33 -3.88 -19.31
C ALA A 281 -7.36 -5.40 -19.53
N ALA A 282 -8.33 -6.05 -18.91
CA ALA A 282 -8.57 -7.47 -19.12
C ALA A 282 -8.93 -7.74 -20.60
N GLY A 283 -8.32 -8.78 -21.17
CA GLY A 283 -8.51 -9.18 -22.57
C GLY A 283 -7.56 -8.51 -23.57
N GLU A 284 -6.72 -7.57 -23.14
CA GLU A 284 -5.65 -7.05 -23.98
C GLU A 284 -4.57 -8.10 -24.24
N PRO A 285 -3.92 -8.10 -25.43
CA PRO A 285 -2.83 -9.00 -25.72
C PRO A 285 -1.67 -8.84 -24.72
N PHE A 286 -1.10 -9.97 -24.32
CA PHE A 286 0.09 -10.03 -23.48
C PHE A 286 1.18 -10.86 -24.16
N THR A 287 2.41 -10.38 -24.13
CA THR A 287 3.58 -11.09 -24.67
C THR A 287 4.73 -11.03 -23.66
N SER A 288 5.46 -12.14 -23.52
CA SER A 288 6.64 -12.24 -22.68
C SER A 288 7.58 -13.31 -23.23
N GLU A 289 8.89 -13.14 -23.05
CA GLU A 289 9.94 -14.09 -23.38
C GLU A 289 9.82 -15.41 -22.61
N LEU A 290 9.03 -15.42 -21.55
CA LEU A 290 8.78 -16.57 -20.67
C LEU A 290 7.66 -17.48 -21.17
N GLN A 291 6.83 -17.03 -22.14
CA GLN A 291 5.73 -17.84 -22.67
C GLN A 291 6.22 -19.10 -23.34
N GLY A 292 5.54 -20.23 -23.07
CA GLY A 292 5.82 -21.52 -23.66
C GLY A 292 7.09 -22.22 -23.14
N LEU A 293 7.81 -21.64 -22.17
CA LEU A 293 8.94 -22.31 -21.54
C LEU A 293 8.46 -23.41 -20.59
N PRO A 294 9.24 -24.52 -20.45
CA PRO A 294 8.89 -25.62 -19.56
C PRO A 294 8.97 -25.17 -18.10
N ASN A 295 8.07 -25.70 -17.28
CA ASN A 295 7.99 -25.44 -15.85
C ASN A 295 7.97 -23.94 -15.51
N VAL A 296 7.22 -23.16 -16.27
CA VAL A 296 6.99 -21.72 -16.04
C VAL A 296 5.51 -21.49 -15.76
N ILE A 297 5.24 -20.82 -14.66
CA ILE A 297 3.90 -20.37 -14.25
C ILE A 297 3.84 -18.85 -14.46
N LEU A 298 2.86 -18.41 -15.25
CA LEU A 298 2.59 -16.98 -15.50
C LEU A 298 1.19 -16.67 -15.02
N THR A 299 1.06 -15.67 -14.14
CA THR A 299 -0.21 -15.19 -13.64
C THR A 299 -0.35 -13.68 -13.88
N PRO A 300 -1.57 -13.16 -14.13
CA PRO A 300 -1.77 -11.77 -14.55
C PRO A 300 -1.92 -10.82 -13.35
N HIS A 301 -0.90 -10.71 -12.52
CA HIS A 301 -0.82 -9.84 -11.34
C HIS A 301 -1.99 -10.08 -10.37
N VAL A 302 -2.21 -11.34 -10.01
CA VAL A 302 -3.34 -11.79 -9.18
C VAL A 302 -2.94 -12.14 -7.74
N GLY A 303 -1.69 -12.00 -7.36
CA GLY A 303 -1.22 -12.37 -6.02
C GLY A 303 -2.06 -11.79 -4.88
N GLY A 304 -2.49 -10.53 -5.03
CA GLY A 304 -3.39 -9.87 -4.08
C GLY A 304 -4.88 -9.92 -4.43
N SER A 305 -5.29 -10.66 -5.45
CA SER A 305 -6.64 -10.61 -6.03
C SER A 305 -7.56 -11.70 -5.50
N THR A 306 -7.72 -11.80 -4.18
CA THR A 306 -8.70 -12.69 -3.52
C THR A 306 -9.90 -11.88 -3.02
N LYS A 307 -11.03 -12.54 -2.79
CA LYS A 307 -12.24 -11.90 -2.26
C LYS A 307 -11.99 -11.32 -0.86
N GLU A 308 -11.29 -12.06 -0.03
CA GLU A 308 -10.92 -11.68 1.33
C GLU A 308 -10.03 -10.44 1.33
N ALA A 309 -8.98 -10.43 0.51
CA ALA A 309 -8.10 -9.26 0.37
C ALA A 309 -8.86 -8.01 -0.09
N GLN A 310 -9.79 -8.13 -1.05
CA GLN A 310 -10.57 -6.99 -1.52
C GLN A 310 -11.49 -6.42 -0.43
N VAL A 311 -12.10 -7.26 0.40
CA VAL A 311 -12.88 -6.83 1.58
C VAL A 311 -11.98 -6.10 2.57
N ASP A 312 -10.83 -6.68 2.91
CA ASP A 312 -9.92 -6.13 3.91
C ASP A 312 -9.26 -4.83 3.43
N ILE A 313 -8.90 -4.73 2.15
CA ILE A 313 -8.47 -3.48 1.51
C ILE A 313 -9.57 -2.41 1.62
N GLY A 314 -10.80 -2.78 1.26
CA GLY A 314 -11.96 -1.89 1.33
C GLY A 314 -12.17 -1.33 2.74
N ARG A 315 -12.15 -2.21 3.72
CA ARG A 315 -12.31 -1.86 5.14
C ARG A 315 -11.17 -0.99 5.67
N PHE A 316 -9.94 -1.37 5.35
CA PHE A 316 -8.75 -0.69 5.85
C PHE A 316 -8.66 0.76 5.33
N VAL A 317 -8.75 0.95 4.00
CA VAL A 317 -8.59 2.28 3.40
C VAL A 317 -9.78 3.18 3.75
N ALA A 318 -11.02 2.68 3.68
CA ALA A 318 -12.19 3.46 4.11
C ALA A 318 -12.07 3.89 5.58
N GLY A 319 -11.61 2.98 6.45
CA GLY A 319 -11.33 3.31 7.86
C GLY A 319 -10.29 4.42 8.01
N LYS A 320 -9.21 4.41 7.23
CA LYS A 320 -8.18 5.47 7.27
C LYS A 320 -8.69 6.82 6.78
N LEU A 321 -9.51 6.83 5.73
CA LEU A 321 -10.16 8.04 5.25
C LEU A 321 -11.08 8.64 6.34
N LEU A 322 -11.91 7.79 6.98
CA LEU A 322 -12.76 8.21 8.10
C LEU A 322 -11.96 8.73 9.31
N ASP A 323 -10.90 8.01 9.71
CA ASP A 323 -10.01 8.44 10.79
C ASP A 323 -9.47 9.85 10.52
N TYR A 324 -9.00 10.11 9.30
CA TYR A 324 -8.44 11.41 8.94
C TYR A 324 -9.51 12.52 8.93
N ILE A 325 -10.66 12.27 8.31
CA ILE A 325 -11.72 13.31 8.24
C ILE A 325 -12.25 13.63 9.63
N ASN A 326 -12.53 12.61 10.45
CA ASN A 326 -13.23 12.77 11.71
C ASN A 326 -12.31 13.14 12.88
N THR A 327 -11.03 12.77 12.80
CA THR A 327 -10.10 12.95 13.93
C THR A 327 -8.83 13.74 13.58
N GLY A 328 -8.53 13.89 12.30
CA GLY A 328 -7.25 14.45 11.84
C GLY A 328 -6.05 13.51 11.97
N SER A 329 -6.26 12.23 12.30
CA SER A 329 -5.15 11.26 12.38
C SER A 329 -4.54 11.00 11.01
N THR A 330 -3.24 11.18 10.88
CA THR A 330 -2.47 10.84 9.68
C THR A 330 -1.64 9.56 9.84
N VAL A 331 -1.98 8.75 10.83
CA VAL A 331 -1.31 7.44 11.03
C VAL A 331 -1.49 6.56 9.79
N MET A 332 -0.36 6.14 9.22
CA MET A 332 -0.24 5.40 7.95
C MET A 332 -0.51 6.25 6.69
N SER A 333 -0.55 7.57 6.78
CA SER A 333 -0.42 8.42 5.59
C SER A 333 0.91 8.15 4.89
N VAL A 334 0.89 8.11 3.56
CA VAL A 334 2.09 7.84 2.74
C VAL A 334 2.80 9.11 2.27
N ASN A 335 2.20 10.29 2.50
CA ASN A 335 2.76 11.57 2.05
C ASN A 335 2.83 12.64 3.15
N LEU A 336 1.88 12.69 4.09
CA LEU A 336 1.92 13.64 5.19
C LEU A 336 2.68 13.08 6.41
N PRO A 337 3.28 13.95 7.25
CA PRO A 337 3.84 13.54 8.52
C PRO A 337 2.81 12.80 9.38
N GLN A 338 3.19 11.66 9.93
CA GLN A 338 2.27 10.84 10.72
C GLN A 338 2.07 11.42 12.12
N VAL A 339 0.85 11.76 12.46
CA VAL A 339 0.42 12.24 13.77
C VAL A 339 -0.68 11.33 14.28
N GLN A 340 -0.41 10.71 15.43
CA GLN A 340 -1.41 10.00 16.20
C GLN A 340 -2.09 10.99 17.15
N VAL A 341 -3.41 10.96 17.18
CA VAL A 341 -4.22 11.88 17.98
C VAL A 341 -4.86 11.17 19.18
N SER A 342 -5.00 11.89 20.28
CA SER A 342 -5.79 11.47 21.44
C SER A 342 -7.29 11.68 21.21
N PRO A 343 -8.18 11.12 22.03
CA PRO A 343 -9.59 11.49 22.01
C PRO A 343 -9.74 13.01 22.09
N GLN A 344 -10.57 13.56 21.22
CA GLN A 344 -10.76 15.02 21.07
C GLN A 344 -11.28 15.67 22.35
N GLN A 345 -10.72 16.84 22.67
CA GLN A 345 -11.11 17.66 23.82
C GLN A 345 -11.45 19.06 23.32
N GLY A 346 -12.73 19.39 23.25
CA GLY A 346 -13.20 20.66 22.69
C GLY A 346 -13.15 20.69 21.16
N SER A 347 -12.75 21.82 20.58
CA SER A 347 -12.58 21.96 19.13
C SER A 347 -11.16 21.57 18.73
N ARG A 348 -11.02 20.88 17.60
CA ARG A 348 -9.71 20.45 17.08
C ARG A 348 -9.33 21.21 15.82
N VAL A 349 -8.20 21.90 15.89
CA VAL A 349 -7.58 22.60 14.77
C VAL A 349 -6.55 21.67 14.12
N LEU A 350 -6.69 21.44 12.82
CA LEU A 350 -5.77 20.70 11.98
C LEU A 350 -5.06 21.71 11.07
N HIS A 351 -3.74 21.83 11.19
CA HIS A 351 -2.96 22.82 10.45
C HIS A 351 -1.81 22.14 9.69
N ILE A 352 -1.91 22.11 8.38
CA ILE A 352 -0.85 21.68 7.47
C ILE A 352 -0.11 22.93 6.98
N HIS A 353 1.22 22.90 7.07
CA HIS A 353 2.05 24.06 6.71
C HIS A 353 3.37 23.63 6.07
N ARG A 354 4.02 24.55 5.35
CA ARG A 354 5.40 24.36 4.91
C ARG A 354 6.32 24.29 6.12
N ASN A 355 7.26 23.36 6.10
CA ASN A 355 8.23 23.19 7.19
C ASN A 355 9.28 24.28 7.17
N VAL A 356 8.90 25.50 7.57
CA VAL A 356 9.77 26.67 7.64
C VAL A 356 9.76 27.29 9.03
N PRO A 357 10.85 27.96 9.47
CA PRO A 357 10.93 28.57 10.79
C PRO A 357 9.82 29.60 11.02
N GLY A 358 9.28 29.60 12.26
CA GLY A 358 8.35 30.63 12.74
C GLY A 358 6.86 30.33 12.56
N VAL A 359 6.45 29.30 11.79
CA VAL A 359 5.05 28.97 11.60
C VAL A 359 4.38 28.57 12.91
N LEU A 360 5.00 27.68 13.69
CA LEU A 360 4.44 27.24 14.97
C LEU A 360 4.32 28.39 15.98
N ALA A 361 5.27 29.32 15.99
CA ALA A 361 5.19 30.50 16.86
C ALA A 361 3.99 31.39 16.49
N LYS A 362 3.72 31.61 15.19
CA LYS A 362 2.58 32.38 14.72
C LYS A 362 1.25 31.66 15.04
N LEU A 363 1.20 30.33 14.84
CA LEU A 363 0.05 29.52 15.21
C LEU A 363 -0.26 29.68 16.70
N THR A 364 0.72 29.55 17.57
CA THR A 364 0.54 29.70 19.02
C THR A 364 0.12 31.14 19.39
N GLN A 365 0.63 32.14 18.69
CA GLN A 365 0.23 33.54 18.89
C GLN A 365 -1.24 33.75 18.48
N ALA A 366 -1.69 33.21 17.34
CA ALA A 366 -3.08 33.30 16.89
C ALA A 366 -4.03 32.63 17.91
N LEU A 367 -3.68 31.43 18.40
CA LEU A 367 -4.44 30.76 19.47
C LEU A 367 -4.54 31.65 20.74
N SER A 368 -3.44 32.27 21.15
CA SER A 368 -3.42 33.19 22.30
C SER A 368 -4.27 34.44 22.09
N THR A 369 -4.22 35.02 20.88
CA THR A 369 -5.03 36.19 20.52
C THR A 369 -6.55 35.89 20.61
N HIS A 370 -6.94 34.67 20.22
CA HIS A 370 -8.32 34.19 20.31
C HIS A 370 -8.68 33.59 21.69
N GLU A 371 -7.79 33.73 22.69
CA GLU A 371 -7.99 33.20 24.05
C GLU A 371 -8.30 31.68 24.04
N ALA A 372 -7.81 30.95 23.03
CA ALA A 372 -7.99 29.51 22.87
C ALA A 372 -6.93 28.78 23.70
N ASN A 373 -7.35 28.20 24.83
CA ASN A 373 -6.44 27.40 25.66
C ASN A 373 -6.19 26.03 25.06
N ILE A 374 -4.92 25.66 24.92
CA ILE A 374 -4.49 24.38 24.34
C ILE A 374 -4.67 23.27 25.38
N ALA A 375 -5.52 22.29 25.06
CA ALA A 375 -5.73 21.07 25.84
C ALA A 375 -4.81 19.93 25.39
N PHE A 376 -4.53 19.85 24.10
CA PHE A 376 -3.63 18.88 23.48
C PHE A 376 -2.96 19.51 22.25
N GLN A 377 -1.71 19.19 22.00
CA GLN A 377 -1.04 19.53 20.75
C GLN A 377 -0.07 18.44 20.35
N ALA A 378 -0.09 18.06 19.08
CA ALA A 378 0.88 17.16 18.47
C ALA A 378 1.39 17.77 17.16
N LEU A 379 2.69 17.69 16.93
CA LEU A 379 3.38 18.13 15.72
C LEU A 379 4.28 17.01 15.22
N ASN A 380 4.25 16.80 13.92
CA ASN A 380 5.28 16.05 13.23
C ASN A 380 5.62 16.74 11.90
N THR A 381 6.86 16.58 11.40
CA THR A 381 7.36 17.22 10.20
C THR A 381 8.13 16.22 9.34
N ASN A 382 8.14 16.45 8.04
CA ASN A 382 9.14 15.90 7.11
C ASN A 382 9.98 17.05 6.54
N SER A 383 10.72 16.80 5.45
CA SER A 383 11.58 17.84 4.82
C SER A 383 10.81 19.06 4.31
N GLU A 384 9.55 18.90 3.88
CA GLU A 384 8.78 19.93 3.18
C GLU A 384 7.57 20.43 3.98
N VAL A 385 6.90 19.53 4.70
CA VAL A 385 5.60 19.78 5.32
C VAL A 385 5.65 19.52 6.82
N GLY A 386 4.97 20.38 7.59
CA GLY A 386 4.62 20.16 8.99
C GLY A 386 3.11 19.96 9.14
N TYR A 387 2.73 19.09 10.05
CA TYR A 387 1.34 18.85 10.42
C TYR A 387 1.16 19.00 11.93
N VAL A 388 0.31 19.93 12.31
CA VAL A 388 -0.02 20.23 13.71
C VAL A 388 -1.50 19.92 13.97
N VAL A 389 -1.75 19.15 15.02
CA VAL A 389 -3.10 18.92 15.56
C VAL A 389 -3.16 19.56 16.93
N THR A 390 -4.12 20.48 17.13
CA THR A 390 -4.29 21.19 18.39
C THR A 390 -5.73 21.12 18.86
N ASP A 391 -5.98 20.55 20.04
CA ASP A 391 -7.26 20.64 20.71
C ASP A 391 -7.30 21.91 21.55
N VAL A 392 -8.33 22.70 21.37
CA VAL A 392 -8.57 23.93 22.13
C VAL A 392 -9.91 23.84 22.85
N THR A 393 -9.97 24.45 24.04
CA THR A 393 -11.19 24.42 24.85
C THR A 393 -12.40 25.07 24.17
N SER A 394 -12.13 26.08 23.33
CA SER A 394 -13.13 26.73 22.48
C SER A 394 -12.44 27.41 21.30
N ALA A 395 -13.04 27.35 20.12
CA ALA A 395 -12.60 28.08 18.94
C ALA A 395 -13.54 29.32 18.76
N ARG A 396 -12.97 30.52 18.80
CA ARG A 396 -13.74 31.74 18.53
C ARG A 396 -13.87 31.97 17.01
N PRO A 397 -14.95 32.66 16.56
CA PRO A 397 -15.05 33.08 15.17
C PRO A 397 -13.80 33.86 14.73
N GLY A 398 -13.29 33.60 13.51
CA GLY A 398 -12.12 34.27 12.96
C GLY A 398 -10.79 33.54 13.21
N LEU A 399 -10.72 32.57 14.13
CA LEU A 399 -9.48 31.81 14.36
C LEU A 399 -8.99 31.10 13.11
N VAL A 400 -9.87 30.41 12.38
CA VAL A 400 -9.50 29.68 11.17
C VAL A 400 -8.94 30.65 10.12
N SER A 401 -9.62 31.78 9.87
CA SER A 401 -9.16 32.77 8.90
C SER A 401 -7.78 33.36 9.27
N GLU A 402 -7.53 33.65 10.56
CA GLU A 402 -6.22 34.14 11.01
C GLU A 402 -5.11 33.05 10.80
N LEU A 403 -5.44 31.78 11.03
CA LEU A 403 -4.51 30.67 10.80
C LEU A 403 -4.21 30.46 9.30
N GLU A 404 -5.20 30.68 8.43
CA GLU A 404 -5.04 30.61 6.97
C GLU A 404 -4.14 31.71 6.43
N GLU A 405 -4.13 32.91 7.07
CA GLU A 405 -3.29 34.04 6.71
C GLU A 405 -1.81 33.88 7.15
N ILE A 406 -1.49 32.89 7.99
CA ILE A 406 -0.10 32.66 8.41
C ILE A 406 0.77 32.28 7.20
N PRO A 407 1.85 33.02 6.88
CA PRO A 407 2.74 32.67 5.81
C PRO A 407 3.32 31.27 5.97
N GLY A 408 3.10 30.43 4.97
CA GLY A 408 3.49 29.03 4.98
C GLY A 408 2.36 28.06 5.32
N THR A 409 1.18 28.55 5.72
CA THR A 409 -0.02 27.70 5.83
C THR A 409 -0.36 27.11 4.46
N ILE A 410 -0.64 25.82 4.43
CA ILE A 410 -1.13 25.08 3.27
C ILE A 410 -2.63 24.86 3.41
N ARG A 411 -3.07 24.32 4.56
CA ARG A 411 -4.49 24.05 4.81
C ARG A 411 -4.80 24.10 6.31
N VAL A 412 -5.96 24.64 6.63
CA VAL A 412 -6.52 24.62 8.00
C VAL A 412 -7.89 23.95 7.97
N ARG A 413 -8.18 23.13 8.97
CA ARG A 413 -9.50 22.56 9.21
C ARG A 413 -9.83 22.66 10.69
N LEU A 414 -11.09 22.90 11.00
CA LEU A 414 -11.63 22.84 12.34
C LEU A 414 -12.64 21.68 12.41
N ILE A 415 -12.48 20.79 13.38
CA ILE A 415 -13.40 19.66 13.63
C ILE A 415 -13.79 19.61 15.10
#